data_384abebef1c5cf282ad301172e76d4e1
#
_entry.id   384abebef1c5cf282ad301172e76d4e1
#
_cell.length_a   1.000
_cell.length_b   1.000
_cell.length_c   1.000
_cell.angle_alpha   90.00
_cell.angle_beta   90.00
_cell.angle_gamma   90.00
#
_symmetry.space_group_name_H-M   'P 1'
#
loop_
_entity.id
_entity.type
_entity.pdbx_description
1 polymer ?
#
loop_
_entity_poly.entity_id
_entity_poly.type
_entity_poly.pdbx_seq_one_letter_code
_entity_poly.pdbx_strand_id
1 'polypeptide(L)'
;MITDVRYTDIGGRRYEIKKLISENNYKTIDIGGSMDYWSYPESKYVADLIPVERFEPEGVTFFKIELGRRESYKELIDYVEKNGKFDFSVCSHTLEDVFNPLDVIELLEKISHRGFIAVPSKFNEFSRLYNNDYYGNAHHKQILDYNGDRLVIYPKFPFIEKRTDKVKEIAEMNRGFELNFLWENKIENKIFAENEIIKSDDGLISKFFDEIKVTI
;
A
#
# COMPACT_ATOMS: atom_id res chain seq x y z
N MET A 1 -7.52 13.58 0.23
CA MET A 1 -8.02 13.24 1.58
C MET A 1 -8.25 11.74 1.66
N ILE A 2 -7.78 11.10 2.74
CA ILE A 2 -8.02 9.67 3.03
C ILE A 2 -9.42 9.54 3.66
N THR A 3 -10.18 8.54 3.22
CA THR A 3 -11.54 8.27 3.70
C THR A 3 -11.76 6.76 3.82
N ASP A 4 -12.79 6.36 4.55
CA ASP A 4 -13.25 4.98 4.68
C ASP A 4 -12.14 3.98 5.01
N VAL A 5 -11.38 4.28 6.07
CA VAL A 5 -10.28 3.44 6.56
C VAL A 5 -10.82 2.24 7.30
N ARG A 6 -10.35 1.04 6.93
CA ARG A 6 -10.78 -0.22 7.56
C ARG A 6 -9.61 -1.17 7.74
N TYR A 7 -9.72 -2.01 8.79
CA TYR A 7 -8.94 -3.23 8.95
C TYR A 7 -9.82 -4.42 8.59
N THR A 8 -9.38 -5.24 7.66
CA THR A 8 -10.16 -6.38 7.14
C THR A 8 -9.30 -7.63 7.01
N ASP A 9 -9.91 -8.75 6.69
CA ASP A 9 -9.18 -9.89 6.14
C ASP A 9 -8.59 -9.53 4.78
N ILE A 10 -7.53 -10.23 4.38
CA ILE A 10 -6.86 -10.01 3.09
C ILE A 10 -7.88 -10.12 1.94
N GLY A 11 -7.96 -9.08 1.14
CA GLY A 11 -8.90 -9.00 0.03
C GLY A 11 -10.37 -8.78 0.43
N GLY A 12 -10.66 -8.51 1.70
CA GLY A 12 -12.02 -8.41 2.22
C GLY A 12 -12.89 -7.33 1.55
N ARG A 13 -12.27 -6.34 0.87
CA ARG A 13 -12.99 -5.29 0.14
C ARG A 13 -12.95 -5.43 -1.38
N ARG A 14 -12.30 -6.44 -1.94
CA ARG A 14 -12.15 -6.58 -3.40
C ARG A 14 -13.47 -6.50 -4.15
N TYR A 15 -14.49 -7.22 -3.67
CA TYR A 15 -15.82 -7.20 -4.29
C TYR A 15 -16.48 -5.81 -4.22
N GLU A 16 -16.41 -5.14 -3.06
CA GLU A 16 -16.95 -3.80 -2.87
C GLU A 16 -16.29 -2.79 -3.82
N ILE A 17 -14.96 -2.84 -3.96
CA ILE A 17 -14.21 -1.95 -4.84
C ILE A 17 -14.52 -2.20 -6.32
N LYS A 18 -14.60 -3.47 -6.75
CA LYS A 18 -15.02 -3.81 -8.12
C LYS A 18 -16.41 -3.27 -8.43
N LYS A 19 -17.34 -3.44 -7.50
CA LYS A 19 -18.70 -2.91 -7.62
C LYS A 19 -18.70 -1.37 -7.73
N LEU A 20 -17.93 -0.68 -6.87
CA LEU A 20 -17.77 0.78 -6.91
C LEU A 20 -17.24 1.26 -8.28
N ILE A 21 -16.22 0.60 -8.82
CA ILE A 21 -15.63 0.92 -10.12
C ILE A 21 -16.68 0.73 -11.23
N SER A 22 -17.35 -0.41 -11.24
CA SER A 22 -18.34 -0.77 -12.26
C SER A 22 -19.57 0.14 -12.25
N GLU A 23 -20.15 0.40 -11.07
CA GLU A 23 -21.34 1.25 -10.93
C GLU A 23 -21.11 2.70 -11.36
N ASN A 24 -19.88 3.20 -11.20
CA ASN A 24 -19.50 4.55 -11.62
C ASN A 24 -18.87 4.61 -13.01
N ASN A 25 -18.67 3.47 -13.66
CA ASN A 25 -17.99 3.35 -14.97
C ASN A 25 -16.64 4.08 -14.98
N TYR A 26 -15.84 3.92 -13.92
CA TYR A 26 -14.56 4.59 -13.79
C TYR A 26 -13.52 4.04 -14.77
N LYS A 27 -12.80 4.95 -15.45
CA LYS A 27 -11.54 4.62 -16.14
C LYS A 27 -10.48 4.33 -15.08
N THR A 28 -10.19 3.04 -14.86
CA THR A 28 -9.39 2.56 -13.72
C THR A 28 -8.05 2.00 -14.15
N ILE A 29 -7.00 2.28 -13.37
CA ILE A 29 -5.66 1.69 -13.48
C ILE A 29 -5.31 0.91 -12.21
N ASP A 30 -4.63 -0.24 -12.37
CA ASP A 30 -4.05 -1.03 -11.28
C ASP A 30 -2.53 -0.84 -11.23
N ILE A 31 -2.01 -0.45 -10.08
CA ILE A 31 -0.59 -0.15 -9.85
C ILE A 31 0.02 -1.26 -9.01
N GLY A 32 0.99 -1.98 -9.58
CA GLY A 32 1.61 -3.17 -8.94
C GLY A 32 0.74 -4.43 -9.02
N GLY A 33 -0.29 -4.45 -9.88
CA GLY A 33 -1.32 -5.49 -9.91
C GLY A 33 -0.99 -6.74 -10.71
N SER A 34 0.19 -6.87 -11.32
CA SER A 34 0.48 -7.97 -12.27
C SER A 34 0.42 -9.38 -11.68
N MET A 35 0.75 -9.53 -10.40
CA MET A 35 0.79 -10.85 -9.74
C MET A 35 -0.60 -11.37 -9.36
N ASP A 36 -1.49 -10.48 -8.93
CA ASP A 36 -2.85 -10.81 -8.50
C ASP A 36 -3.81 -9.75 -9.06
N TYR A 37 -4.05 -9.81 -10.38
CA TYR A 37 -4.86 -8.83 -11.11
C TYR A 37 -6.36 -8.98 -10.77
N TRP A 38 -6.66 -8.87 -9.48
CA TRP A 38 -8.00 -9.03 -8.97
C TRP A 38 -8.97 -7.92 -9.41
N SER A 39 -8.45 -6.75 -9.79
CA SER A 39 -9.25 -5.62 -10.27
C SER A 39 -9.82 -5.83 -11.68
N TYR A 40 -9.34 -6.83 -12.43
CA TYR A 40 -9.91 -7.22 -13.73
C TYR A 40 -11.31 -7.87 -13.56
N PRO A 41 -12.27 -7.66 -14.46
CA PRO A 41 -12.19 -6.87 -15.72
C PRO A 41 -12.51 -5.36 -15.55
N GLU A 42 -12.75 -4.86 -14.35
CA GLU A 42 -13.13 -3.47 -14.10
C GLU A 42 -11.96 -2.51 -14.40
N SER A 43 -10.72 -2.91 -14.07
CA SER A 43 -9.52 -2.22 -14.53
C SER A 43 -9.04 -2.79 -15.86
N LYS A 44 -8.79 -1.92 -16.82
CA LYS A 44 -8.24 -2.26 -18.15
C LYS A 44 -6.83 -1.71 -18.36
N TYR A 45 -6.27 -1.07 -17.35
CA TYR A 45 -4.93 -0.50 -17.37
C TYR A 45 -4.16 -1.06 -16.19
N VAL A 46 -2.91 -1.48 -16.44
CA VAL A 46 -2.01 -2.00 -15.41
C VAL A 46 -0.65 -1.34 -15.56
N ALA A 47 -0.02 -1.00 -14.45
CA ALA A 47 1.34 -0.50 -14.43
C ALA A 47 2.16 -1.32 -13.43
N ASP A 48 3.19 -2.03 -13.90
CA ASP A 48 4.05 -2.90 -13.09
C ASP A 48 5.40 -3.13 -13.80
N LEU A 49 6.36 -3.71 -13.08
CA LEU A 49 7.66 -4.13 -13.63
C LEU A 49 7.52 -5.38 -14.50
N ILE A 50 6.71 -6.34 -14.08
CA ILE A 50 6.53 -7.63 -14.72
C ILE A 50 5.20 -7.61 -15.46
N PRO A 51 5.19 -7.89 -16.78
CA PRO A 51 3.95 -7.98 -17.52
C PRO A 51 3.09 -9.15 -17.01
N VAL A 52 1.79 -9.03 -17.17
CA VAL A 52 0.80 -10.06 -16.79
C VAL A 52 0.87 -11.23 -17.79
N GLU A 53 2.04 -11.90 -17.88
CA GLU A 53 2.28 -12.97 -18.85
C GLU A 53 1.34 -14.20 -18.69
N ARG A 54 0.77 -14.37 -17.49
CA ARG A 54 -0.17 -15.48 -17.23
C ARG A 54 -1.58 -15.20 -17.72
N PHE A 55 -1.91 -13.96 -17.91
CA PHE A 55 -3.22 -13.50 -18.37
C PHE A 55 -2.97 -12.29 -19.25
N GLU A 56 -2.79 -12.48 -20.56
CA GLU A 56 -3.02 -11.39 -21.51
C GLU A 56 -4.55 -11.27 -21.69
N PRO A 57 -5.26 -10.63 -20.76
CA PRO A 57 -6.68 -10.42 -20.94
C PRO A 57 -6.87 -9.46 -22.09
N GLU A 58 -7.72 -9.83 -23.03
CA GLU A 58 -8.01 -8.97 -24.19
C GLU A 58 -8.36 -7.54 -23.74
N GLY A 59 -7.75 -6.56 -24.39
CA GLY A 59 -8.04 -5.14 -24.19
C GLY A 59 -7.41 -4.52 -22.94
N VAL A 60 -6.41 -5.14 -22.33
CA VAL A 60 -5.61 -4.53 -21.26
C VAL A 60 -4.45 -3.74 -21.85
N THR A 61 -4.28 -2.50 -21.37
CA THR A 61 -3.11 -1.67 -21.63
C THR A 61 -2.12 -1.81 -20.50
N PHE A 62 -0.91 -2.24 -20.79
CA PHE A 62 0.17 -2.42 -19.82
C PHE A 62 1.22 -1.31 -19.95
N PHE A 63 1.58 -0.70 -18.80
CA PHE A 63 2.70 0.23 -18.69
C PHE A 63 3.82 -0.45 -17.89
N LYS A 64 4.97 -0.63 -18.51
CA LYS A 64 6.13 -1.20 -17.82
C LYS A 64 6.79 -0.13 -16.97
N ILE A 65 6.65 -0.24 -15.65
CA ILE A 65 7.24 0.69 -14.68
C ILE A 65 7.95 -0.06 -13.55
N GLU A 66 9.01 0.52 -13.01
CA GLU A 66 9.66 0.08 -11.78
C GLU A 66 9.22 1.01 -10.66
N LEU A 67 8.33 0.51 -9.78
CA LEU A 67 7.76 1.32 -8.70
C LEU A 67 8.85 1.75 -7.70
N GLY A 68 8.81 3.04 -7.31
CA GLY A 68 9.87 3.69 -6.53
C GLY A 68 11.02 4.24 -7.36
N ARG A 69 10.94 4.18 -8.73
CA ARG A 69 11.92 4.73 -9.66
C ARG A 69 11.27 5.67 -10.66
N ARG A 70 11.31 6.95 -10.36
CA ARG A 70 10.57 8.02 -11.10
C ARG A 70 10.83 8.04 -12.61
N GLU A 71 12.07 7.72 -13.03
CA GLU A 71 12.44 7.73 -14.44
C GLU A 71 11.64 6.72 -15.28
N SER A 72 11.17 5.63 -14.64
CA SER A 72 10.36 4.62 -15.30
C SER A 72 8.92 5.04 -15.58
N TYR A 73 8.44 6.11 -14.93
CA TYR A 73 7.04 6.54 -15.01
C TYR A 73 6.69 7.33 -16.26
N LYS A 74 7.69 7.65 -17.10
CA LYS A 74 7.54 8.58 -18.23
C LYS A 74 6.40 8.20 -19.17
N GLU A 75 6.33 6.95 -19.60
CA GLU A 75 5.30 6.49 -20.54
C GLU A 75 3.88 6.64 -19.98
N LEU A 76 3.69 6.28 -18.69
CA LEU A 76 2.41 6.43 -18.01
C LEU A 76 2.03 7.91 -17.83
N ILE A 77 3.00 8.76 -17.50
CA ILE A 77 2.77 10.20 -17.35
C ILE A 77 2.42 10.82 -18.69
N ASP A 78 3.17 10.53 -19.76
CA ASP A 78 2.89 11.01 -21.13
C ASP A 78 1.48 10.57 -21.57
N TYR A 79 1.08 9.34 -21.24
CA TYR A 79 -0.27 8.87 -21.51
C TYR A 79 -1.33 9.71 -20.80
N VAL A 80 -1.13 9.99 -19.50
CA VAL A 80 -2.08 10.79 -18.68
C VAL A 80 -2.14 12.24 -19.18
N GLU A 81 -1.01 12.83 -19.53
CA GLU A 81 -0.96 14.20 -20.09
C GLU A 81 -1.74 14.32 -21.41
N LYS A 82 -1.72 13.28 -22.22
CA LYS A 82 -2.45 13.24 -23.51
C LYS A 82 -3.93 12.90 -23.36
N ASN A 83 -4.28 11.98 -22.45
CA ASN A 83 -5.61 11.34 -22.39
C ASN A 83 -6.41 11.72 -21.15
N GLY A 84 -5.87 12.59 -20.28
CA GLY A 84 -6.44 12.92 -18.98
C GLY A 84 -6.16 11.85 -17.92
N LYS A 85 -6.36 12.22 -16.66
CA LYS A 85 -6.19 11.32 -15.52
C LYS A 85 -7.18 10.16 -15.55
N PHE A 86 -6.82 9.10 -14.86
CA PHE A 86 -7.75 8.04 -14.50
C PHE A 86 -8.75 8.55 -13.46
N ASP A 87 -9.98 8.05 -13.52
CA ASP A 87 -10.99 8.35 -12.51
C ASP A 87 -10.66 7.69 -11.19
N PHE A 88 -10.04 6.49 -11.26
CA PHE A 88 -9.75 5.65 -10.11
C PHE A 88 -8.44 4.88 -10.27
N SER A 89 -7.68 4.72 -9.19
CA SER A 89 -6.53 3.81 -9.14
C SER A 89 -6.70 2.77 -8.05
N VAL A 90 -6.23 1.55 -8.33
CA VAL A 90 -6.06 0.49 -7.35
C VAL A 90 -4.57 0.34 -7.08
N CYS A 91 -4.16 0.25 -5.81
CA CYS A 91 -2.80 -0.07 -5.40
C CYS A 91 -2.88 -1.00 -4.19
N SER A 92 -2.67 -2.27 -4.43
CA SER A 92 -2.91 -3.31 -3.42
C SER A 92 -1.66 -4.16 -3.22
N HIS A 93 -1.20 -4.27 -1.97
CA HIS A 93 0.00 -5.02 -1.60
C HIS A 93 1.23 -4.64 -2.44
N THR A 94 1.53 -3.35 -2.43
CA THR A 94 2.60 -2.76 -3.26
C THR A 94 3.46 -1.77 -2.48
N LEU A 95 2.86 -0.88 -1.67
CA LEU A 95 3.59 0.17 -0.98
C LEU A 95 4.57 -0.37 0.07
N GLU A 96 4.27 -1.51 0.66
CA GLU A 96 5.12 -2.19 1.64
C GLU A 96 6.39 -2.77 1.02
N ASP A 97 6.37 -3.06 -0.29
CA ASP A 97 7.47 -3.71 -1.01
C ASP A 97 8.46 -2.75 -1.65
N VAL A 98 8.10 -1.48 -1.78
CA VAL A 98 8.95 -0.49 -2.44
C VAL A 98 9.89 0.21 -1.44
N PHE A 99 11.10 0.55 -1.89
CA PHE A 99 12.06 1.30 -1.06
C PHE A 99 11.62 2.75 -0.84
N ASN A 100 10.95 3.36 -1.82
CA ASN A 100 10.47 4.72 -1.72
C ASN A 100 8.95 4.81 -1.99
N PRO A 101 8.12 4.55 -0.98
CA PRO A 101 6.67 4.60 -1.13
C PRO A 101 6.12 5.99 -1.45
N LEU A 102 6.85 7.07 -1.11
CA LEU A 102 6.43 8.43 -1.45
C LEU A 102 6.38 8.64 -2.97
N ASP A 103 7.32 8.08 -3.73
CA ASP A 103 7.32 8.19 -5.19
C ASP A 103 6.09 7.52 -5.81
N VAL A 104 5.62 6.43 -5.19
CA VAL A 104 4.38 5.75 -5.64
C VAL A 104 3.15 6.56 -5.25
N ILE A 105 3.11 7.13 -4.04
CA ILE A 105 2.02 8.00 -3.59
C ILE A 105 1.90 9.22 -4.50
N GLU A 106 3.02 9.90 -4.79
CA GLU A 106 3.04 11.04 -5.72
C GLU A 106 2.61 10.64 -7.14
N LEU A 107 2.99 9.44 -7.60
CA LEU A 107 2.52 8.90 -8.88
C LEU A 107 1.00 8.73 -8.86
N LEU A 108 0.43 8.08 -7.84
CA LEU A 108 -1.03 7.88 -7.71
C LEU A 108 -1.78 9.22 -7.78
N GLU A 109 -1.35 10.22 -7.01
CA GLU A 109 -1.93 11.57 -7.01
C GLU A 109 -1.81 12.29 -8.37
N LYS A 110 -0.72 12.03 -9.10
CA LYS A 110 -0.48 12.61 -10.42
C LYS A 110 -1.37 12.00 -11.49
N ILE A 111 -1.58 10.68 -11.46
CA ILE A 111 -2.24 9.95 -12.56
C ILE A 111 -3.74 9.73 -12.36
N SER A 112 -4.25 9.84 -11.14
CA SER A 112 -5.69 9.61 -10.87
C SER A 112 -6.29 10.66 -9.95
N HIS A 113 -7.63 10.73 -9.92
CA HIS A 113 -8.36 11.66 -9.07
C HIS A 113 -8.65 11.07 -7.69
N ARG A 114 -8.81 9.75 -7.62
CA ARG A 114 -9.13 8.99 -6.43
C ARG A 114 -8.67 7.55 -6.58
N GLY A 115 -8.75 6.78 -5.51
CA GLY A 115 -8.40 5.38 -5.59
C GLY A 115 -8.59 4.61 -4.29
N PHE A 116 -8.16 3.36 -4.35
CA PHE A 116 -8.14 2.43 -3.26
C PHE A 116 -6.70 1.97 -3.02
N ILE A 117 -6.30 1.98 -1.75
CA ILE A 117 -5.03 1.41 -1.31
C ILE A 117 -5.33 0.32 -0.29
N ALA A 118 -4.65 -0.81 -0.45
CA ALA A 118 -4.63 -1.90 0.53
C ALA A 118 -3.18 -2.31 0.79
N VAL A 119 -2.82 -2.46 2.06
CA VAL A 119 -1.49 -2.87 2.51
C VAL A 119 -1.62 -3.84 3.68
N PRO A 120 -0.62 -4.68 3.97
CA PRO A 120 -0.61 -5.46 5.19
C PRO A 120 -0.76 -4.55 6.41
N SER A 121 -1.66 -4.90 7.31
CA SER A 121 -1.83 -4.14 8.54
C SER A 121 -0.65 -4.35 9.49
N LYS A 122 -0.50 -3.46 10.47
CA LYS A 122 0.45 -3.65 11.58
C LYS A 122 0.23 -4.97 12.32
N PHE A 123 -1.01 -5.45 12.41
CA PHE A 123 -1.33 -6.73 13.05
C PHE A 123 -0.78 -7.91 12.25
N ASN A 124 -0.77 -7.82 10.92
CA ASN A 124 -0.11 -8.78 10.05
C ASN A 124 1.41 -8.69 10.18
N GLU A 125 1.98 -7.49 10.08
CA GLU A 125 3.42 -7.27 10.13
C GLU A 125 4.06 -7.68 11.47
N PHE A 126 3.31 -7.64 12.56
CA PHE A 126 3.76 -8.08 13.89
C PHE A 126 3.33 -9.49 14.25
N SER A 127 2.68 -10.22 13.36
CA SER A 127 2.36 -11.63 13.58
C SER A 127 3.49 -12.54 13.07
N ARG A 128 3.68 -13.70 13.71
CA ARG A 128 4.51 -14.77 13.17
C ARG A 128 3.67 -15.67 12.29
N LEU A 129 3.65 -15.36 11.01
CA LEU A 129 2.95 -16.14 10.02
C LEU A 129 3.75 -17.42 9.70
N TYR A 130 3.05 -18.53 9.58
CA TYR A 130 3.61 -19.80 9.08
C TYR A 130 4.77 -20.40 9.89
N ASN A 131 4.86 -20.16 11.21
CA ASN A 131 5.97 -20.61 12.06
C ASN A 131 7.36 -20.08 11.62
N ASN A 132 7.40 -18.92 11.01
CA ASN A 132 8.65 -18.27 10.62
C ASN A 132 9.43 -17.75 11.83
N ASP A 133 10.74 -17.68 11.71
CA ASP A 133 11.63 -17.14 12.75
C ASP A 133 11.59 -15.60 12.84
N TYR A 134 10.85 -14.95 11.92
CA TYR A 134 10.71 -13.48 11.86
C TYR A 134 9.23 -13.06 11.82
N TYR A 135 8.98 -11.78 12.10
CA TYR A 135 7.65 -11.19 12.10
C TYR A 135 7.22 -10.72 10.70
N GLY A 136 5.94 -10.91 10.37
CA GLY A 136 5.34 -10.53 9.09
C GLY A 136 6.03 -11.19 7.89
N ASN A 137 6.07 -10.51 6.76
CA ASN A 137 6.72 -10.97 5.53
C ASN A 137 8.13 -10.39 5.39
N ALA A 138 9.14 -11.25 5.17
CA ALA A 138 10.55 -10.85 5.13
C ALA A 138 10.90 -9.89 3.96
N HIS A 139 10.12 -9.92 2.87
CA HIS A 139 10.36 -9.06 1.70
C HIS A 139 9.79 -7.65 1.86
N HIS A 140 8.87 -7.41 2.79
CA HIS A 140 8.32 -6.09 3.02
C HIS A 140 9.39 -5.12 3.54
N LYS A 141 9.44 -3.93 2.99
CA LYS A 141 10.39 -2.86 3.33
C LYS A 141 9.80 -1.87 4.32
N GLN A 142 8.47 -1.76 4.33
CA GLN A 142 7.74 -0.76 5.07
C GLN A 142 6.67 -1.41 5.94
N ILE A 143 6.35 -0.74 7.06
CA ILE A 143 5.14 -0.96 7.85
C ILE A 143 4.28 0.28 7.67
N LEU A 144 3.04 0.08 7.26
CA LEU A 144 2.11 1.16 7.03
C LEU A 144 0.96 1.10 8.03
N ASP A 145 0.56 2.26 8.52
CA ASP A 145 -0.57 2.40 9.44
C ASP A 145 -1.32 3.72 9.19
N TYR A 146 -2.49 3.88 9.77
CA TYR A 146 -3.27 5.12 9.71
C TYR A 146 -3.48 5.67 11.12
N ASN A 147 -3.09 6.92 11.37
CA ASN A 147 -3.13 7.53 12.70
C ASN A 147 -4.34 8.44 12.95
N GLY A 148 -5.39 8.31 12.15
CA GLY A 148 -6.63 9.09 12.28
C GLY A 148 -6.71 10.30 11.34
N ASP A 149 -5.58 10.81 10.83
CA ASP A 149 -5.56 11.94 9.88
C ASP A 149 -4.74 11.68 8.61
N ARG A 150 -3.74 10.78 8.68
CA ARG A 150 -2.83 10.49 7.58
C ARG A 150 -2.30 9.06 7.58
N LEU A 151 -1.80 8.62 6.44
CA LEU A 151 -1.00 7.41 6.30
C LEU A 151 0.38 7.64 6.94
N VAL A 152 0.78 6.78 7.85
CA VAL A 152 2.11 6.78 8.45
C VAL A 152 2.91 5.60 7.95
N ILE A 153 4.16 5.85 7.59
CA ILE A 153 5.04 4.88 6.92
C ILE A 153 6.32 4.77 7.73
N TYR A 154 6.60 3.56 8.19
CA TYR A 154 7.78 3.23 8.96
C TYR A 154 8.64 2.22 8.19
N PRO A 155 9.94 2.45 8.03
CA PRO A 155 10.85 1.44 7.51
C PRO A 155 10.83 0.20 8.41
N LYS A 156 10.74 -0.99 7.81
CA LYS A 156 10.75 -2.25 8.53
C LYS A 156 12.19 -2.66 8.86
N PHE A 157 12.59 -2.48 10.12
CA PHE A 157 13.95 -2.78 10.57
C PHE A 157 14.04 -4.09 11.33
N PRO A 158 15.24 -4.71 11.35
CA PRO A 158 15.50 -5.91 12.16
C PRO A 158 15.30 -5.72 13.67
N PHE A 159 15.22 -4.48 14.19
CA PHE A 159 14.99 -4.24 15.62
C PHE A 159 13.62 -4.72 16.10
N ILE A 160 12.63 -4.85 15.20
CA ILE A 160 11.31 -5.40 15.52
C ILE A 160 11.46 -6.79 16.14
N GLU A 161 12.41 -7.58 15.64
CA GLU A 161 12.70 -8.93 16.14
C GLU A 161 13.22 -8.93 17.60
N LYS A 162 13.71 -7.81 18.11
CA LYS A 162 14.25 -7.65 19.46
C LYS A 162 13.24 -7.16 20.50
N ARG A 163 12.04 -6.73 20.07
CA ARG A 163 11.01 -6.14 20.94
C ARG A 163 9.78 -7.05 21.05
N THR A 164 10.02 -8.31 21.36
CA THR A 164 9.04 -9.39 21.34
C THR A 164 7.77 -9.11 22.14
N ASP A 165 7.86 -8.48 23.33
CA ASP A 165 6.69 -8.29 24.20
C ASP A 165 5.69 -7.30 23.61
N LYS A 166 6.15 -6.11 23.16
CA LYS A 166 5.30 -5.10 22.53
C LYS A 166 4.75 -5.55 21.18
N VAL A 167 5.57 -6.22 20.38
CA VAL A 167 5.17 -6.78 19.08
C VAL A 167 4.08 -7.84 19.29
N LYS A 168 4.25 -8.72 20.25
CA LYS A 168 3.26 -9.73 20.61
C LYS A 168 1.93 -9.11 21.06
N GLU A 169 1.99 -8.08 21.92
CA GLU A 169 0.80 -7.36 22.39
C GLU A 169 -0.02 -6.79 21.20
N ILE A 170 0.64 -6.20 20.19
CA ILE A 170 -0.02 -5.67 19.00
C ILE A 170 -0.60 -6.80 18.15
N ALA A 171 0.16 -7.86 17.91
CA ALA A 171 -0.32 -9.02 17.14
C ALA A 171 -1.55 -9.68 17.76
N GLU A 172 -1.62 -9.76 19.08
CA GLU A 172 -2.75 -10.33 19.82
C GLU A 172 -4.04 -9.49 19.70
N MET A 173 -3.95 -8.20 19.35
CA MET A 173 -5.13 -7.37 19.13
C MET A 173 -5.96 -7.79 17.91
N ASN A 174 -5.35 -8.42 16.93
CA ASN A 174 -5.91 -9.03 15.71
C ASN A 174 -7.20 -8.39 15.16
N ARG A 175 -7.09 -7.15 14.66
CA ARG A 175 -8.22 -6.40 14.09
C ARG A 175 -8.36 -6.51 12.57
N GLY A 176 -7.66 -7.45 11.95
CA GLY A 176 -7.62 -7.66 10.51
C GLY A 176 -6.19 -7.61 9.96
N PHE A 177 -5.95 -8.41 8.91
CA PHE A 177 -4.61 -8.57 8.33
C PHE A 177 -4.27 -7.53 7.27
N GLU A 178 -5.27 -6.77 6.79
CA GLU A 178 -5.14 -5.75 5.76
C GLU A 178 -5.66 -4.41 6.27
N LEU A 179 -4.84 -3.37 6.16
CA LEU A 179 -5.27 -1.98 6.27
C LEU A 179 -5.64 -1.50 4.88
N ASN A 180 -6.83 -0.98 4.70
CA ASN A 180 -7.26 -0.47 3.42
C ASN A 180 -8.09 0.82 3.57
N PHE A 181 -8.05 1.67 2.53
CA PHE A 181 -8.75 2.95 2.53
C PHE A 181 -9.01 3.46 1.11
N LEU A 182 -10.01 4.32 1.01
CA LEU A 182 -10.24 5.16 -0.16
C LEU A 182 -9.50 6.49 0.02
N TRP A 183 -9.12 7.11 -1.09
CA TRP A 183 -8.56 8.46 -1.09
C TRP A 183 -9.08 9.27 -2.27
N GLU A 184 -9.06 10.60 -2.12
CA GLU A 184 -9.46 11.55 -3.15
C GLU A 184 -8.52 12.75 -3.15
N ASN A 185 -8.06 13.15 -4.33
CA ASN A 185 -7.15 14.24 -4.67
C ASN A 185 -5.76 14.14 -4.03
N LYS A 186 -5.67 13.84 -2.74
CA LYS A 186 -4.40 13.78 -2.01
C LYS A 186 -4.41 12.68 -0.95
N ILE A 187 -3.25 12.02 -0.79
CA ILE A 187 -2.98 11.03 0.24
C ILE A 187 -2.11 11.70 1.31
N GLU A 188 -2.74 12.20 2.36
CA GLU A 188 -2.00 12.76 3.48
C GLU A 188 -1.12 11.68 4.10
N ASN A 189 0.19 11.95 4.19
CA ASN A 189 1.14 10.95 4.66
C ASN A 189 2.27 11.57 5.51
N LYS A 190 2.94 10.72 6.28
CA LYS A 190 4.17 11.02 7.00
C LYS A 190 5.07 9.79 6.95
N ILE A 191 6.27 9.96 6.42
CA ILE A 191 7.32 8.94 6.49
C ILE A 191 8.26 9.23 7.65
N PHE A 192 8.64 8.20 8.38
CA PHE A 192 9.67 8.28 9.40
C PHE A 192 11.01 7.89 8.78
N ALA A 193 11.95 8.82 8.78
CA ALA A 193 13.28 8.57 8.24
C ALA A 193 14.09 7.64 9.16
N GLU A 194 14.93 6.80 8.55
CA GLU A 194 15.78 5.84 9.25
C GLU A 194 16.60 6.49 10.39
N ASN A 195 17.13 7.67 10.15
CA ASN A 195 17.93 8.41 11.13
C ASN A 195 17.11 9.01 12.30
N GLU A 196 15.81 9.20 12.14
CA GLU A 196 14.91 9.61 13.23
C GLU A 196 14.66 8.44 14.20
N ILE A 197 14.69 7.21 13.66
CA ILE A 197 14.45 5.99 14.41
C ILE A 197 15.74 5.50 15.10
N ILE A 198 16.90 5.64 14.45
CA ILE A 198 18.18 5.14 14.97
C ILE A 198 18.83 6.08 16.01
N LYS A 199 18.58 7.38 15.94
CA LYS A 199 19.25 8.40 16.78
C LYS A 199 18.77 8.46 18.22
N SER A 200 17.74 7.77 18.60
CA SER A 200 17.29 7.77 19.97
C SER A 200 17.40 6.39 20.59
N ASP A 201 18.17 6.34 21.66
CA ASP A 201 18.01 5.34 22.71
C ASP A 201 16.52 5.05 22.96
N ASP A 202 16.24 3.88 23.47
CA ASP A 202 14.92 3.31 23.86
C ASP A 202 13.64 4.17 23.73
N GLY A 203 13.76 5.51 23.74
CA GLY A 203 12.66 6.46 23.69
C GLY A 203 11.94 6.56 22.35
N LEU A 204 12.63 6.45 21.19
CA LEU A 204 11.97 6.55 19.86
C LEU A 204 11.34 5.22 19.44
N ILE A 205 11.96 4.13 19.81
CA ILE A 205 11.37 2.80 19.62
C ILE A 205 10.09 2.69 20.46
N SER A 206 10.13 3.22 21.70
CA SER A 206 8.93 3.31 22.54
C SER A 206 7.87 4.20 21.87
N LYS A 207 8.25 5.37 21.40
CA LYS A 207 7.36 6.31 20.69
C LYS A 207 6.75 5.72 19.41
N PHE A 208 7.54 4.99 18.61
CA PHE A 208 7.05 4.23 17.46
C PHE A 208 5.94 3.26 17.87
N PHE A 209 6.18 2.44 18.89
CA PHE A 209 5.17 1.50 19.39
C PHE A 209 3.98 2.20 20.06
N ASP A 210 4.20 3.35 20.67
CA ASP A 210 3.14 4.15 21.29
C ASP A 210 2.28 4.84 20.22
N GLU A 211 2.87 5.35 19.13
CA GLU A 211 2.13 5.91 17.98
C GLU A 211 1.33 4.82 17.25
N ILE A 212 1.89 3.63 17.04
CA ILE A 212 1.16 2.48 16.48
C ILE A 212 0.01 2.04 17.41
N LYS A 213 0.18 2.17 18.73
CA LYS A 213 -0.80 1.77 19.73
C LYS A 213 -1.98 2.75 19.83
N VAL A 214 -1.72 4.03 19.64
CA VAL A 214 -2.72 5.12 19.76
C VAL A 214 -3.75 5.08 18.61
N THR A 215 -3.47 4.40 17.52
CA THR A 215 -4.38 4.28 16.36
C THR A 215 -5.40 3.14 16.53
N ILE A 216 -5.91 2.93 17.74
CA ILE A 216 -6.92 1.90 18.05
C ILE A 216 -8.30 2.53 18.11
#